data_f7aa5244d322fc95087f647317aff61e
#
_entry.id   f7aa5244d322fc95087f647317aff61e
#
_cell.length_a   1.000
_cell.length_b   1.000
_cell.length_c   1.000
_cell.angle_alpha   90.00
_cell.angle_beta   90.00
_cell.angle_gamma   90.00
#
_symmetry.space_group_name_H-M   'P 1'
#
loop_
_entity.id
_entity.type
_entity.pdbx_description
1 polymer ?
#
loop_
_entity_poly.entity_id
_entity_poly.type
_entity_poly.pdbx_seq_one_letter_code
_entity_poly.pdbx_strand_id
1 'polypeptide(L)'
;MPIIFGLLSNNMWNVRMNIGVGLYHSTNIEGALTTLPGARIVCPSFADDAAGLLRTSMRSKGFTLFLEPKALYNSVEAAAVVPEDFEVPFGKARIRREGTDLSIITYGNTTHFCLNAAERLEKEKGWKVEVIDIRSLVPLDKETIFESVKKTNKALVVHEDKVFSGFGA
;
A
#
# COMPACT_ATOMS: atom_id res chain seq x y z
N MET A 1 -13.86 17.73 -13.87
CA MET A 1 -12.79 17.03 -14.61
C MET A 1 -11.95 16.30 -13.59
N PRO A 2 -11.66 15.02 -13.75
CA PRO A 2 -10.72 14.34 -12.86
C PRO A 2 -9.29 14.86 -13.11
N ILE A 3 -8.53 15.07 -12.04
CA ILE A 3 -7.11 15.41 -12.10
C ILE A 3 -6.36 14.29 -11.40
N ILE A 4 -5.50 13.59 -12.15
CA ILE A 4 -4.70 12.48 -11.64
C ILE A 4 -3.24 12.87 -11.79
N PHE A 5 -2.48 12.82 -10.69
CA PHE A 5 -1.04 12.90 -10.71
C PHE A 5 -0.47 11.54 -10.34
N GLY A 6 0.27 10.93 -11.27
CA GLY A 6 1.11 9.78 -11.00
C GLY A 6 2.43 10.25 -10.38
N LEU A 7 2.76 9.75 -9.21
CA LEU A 7 4.05 9.92 -8.58
C LEU A 7 4.75 8.56 -8.49
N LEU A 8 5.92 8.49 -9.11
CA LEU A 8 6.80 7.33 -8.99
C LEU A 8 7.45 7.36 -7.60
N SER A 9 7.04 6.45 -6.74
CA SER A 9 7.72 6.25 -5.46
C SER A 9 8.99 5.42 -5.70
N ASN A 10 10.13 6.02 -5.44
CA ASN A 10 11.43 5.35 -5.56
C ASN A 10 11.82 4.78 -4.20
N ASN A 11 11.68 3.49 -4.06
CA ASN A 11 11.94 2.78 -2.81
C ASN A 11 13.42 2.74 -2.43
N MET A 12 13.72 2.91 -1.14
CA MET A 12 15.04 2.79 -0.53
C MET A 12 15.75 1.43 -0.77
N TRP A 13 15.05 0.43 -1.30
CA TRP A 13 15.61 -0.90 -1.62
C TRP A 13 16.63 -0.88 -2.77
N ASN A 14 16.68 0.17 -3.57
CA ASN A 14 17.78 0.37 -4.50
C ASN A 14 19.14 0.57 -3.80
N VAL A 15 19.15 0.86 -2.50
CA VAL A 15 20.39 0.94 -1.70
C VAL A 15 21.07 -0.42 -1.57
N ARG A 16 20.34 -1.53 -1.54
CA ARG A 16 20.90 -2.88 -1.51
C ARG A 16 21.53 -3.33 -2.82
N MET A 17 21.13 -2.72 -3.93
CA MET A 17 21.69 -3.00 -5.26
C MET A 17 22.81 -2.01 -5.66
N ASN A 18 23.35 -1.23 -4.72
CA ASN A 18 24.41 -0.24 -4.96
C ASN A 18 24.05 0.84 -6.02
N ILE A 19 22.75 1.00 -6.31
CA ILE A 19 22.23 2.05 -7.17
C ILE A 19 21.55 3.09 -6.27
N GLY A 20 22.35 3.79 -5.48
CA GLY A 20 21.91 4.96 -4.76
C GLY A 20 21.63 6.08 -5.77
N VAL A 21 20.37 6.33 -6.06
CA VAL A 21 19.94 7.41 -6.98
C VAL A 21 19.91 8.78 -6.28
N GLY A 22 20.49 8.88 -5.10
CA GLY A 22 20.54 10.11 -4.30
C GLY A 22 19.27 10.41 -3.50
N LEU A 23 19.34 11.40 -2.62
CA LEU A 23 18.30 11.75 -1.66
C LEU A 23 16.94 12.09 -2.32
N TYR A 24 16.96 12.75 -3.47
CA TYR A 24 15.75 13.20 -4.16
C TYR A 24 14.98 12.07 -4.85
N HIS A 25 15.67 11.01 -5.24
CA HIS A 25 15.08 9.89 -5.98
C HIS A 25 14.78 8.66 -5.10
N SER A 26 15.12 8.72 -3.81
CA SER A 26 14.95 7.61 -2.87
C SER A 26 14.10 8.00 -1.65
N THR A 27 13.38 9.13 -1.72
CA THR A 27 12.58 9.64 -0.61
C THR A 27 11.11 9.30 -0.83
N ASN A 28 10.50 8.69 0.16
CA ASN A 28 9.07 8.56 0.27
C ASN A 28 8.48 9.84 0.88
N ILE A 29 7.34 10.29 0.36
CA ILE A 29 6.72 11.57 0.73
C ILE A 29 5.24 11.43 1.10
N GLU A 30 4.77 10.23 1.26
CA GLU A 30 3.36 9.90 1.51
C GLU A 30 2.80 10.70 2.69
N GLY A 31 3.53 10.70 3.83
CA GLY A 31 3.13 11.46 5.02
C GLY A 31 2.96 12.96 4.75
N ALA A 32 3.89 13.58 4.00
CA ALA A 32 3.78 14.98 3.63
C ALA A 32 2.57 15.25 2.71
N LEU A 33 2.27 14.34 1.80
CA LEU A 33 1.15 14.48 0.86
C LEU A 33 -0.21 14.42 1.56
N THR A 34 -0.32 13.75 2.71
CA THR A 34 -1.58 13.67 3.48
C THR A 34 -2.03 15.02 4.04
N THR A 35 -1.16 16.01 4.07
CA THR A 35 -1.47 17.38 4.49
C THR A 35 -2.20 18.20 3.43
N LEU A 36 -2.31 17.68 2.18
CA LEU A 36 -2.98 18.38 1.08
C LEU A 36 -4.50 18.28 1.22
N PRO A 37 -5.22 19.38 1.49
CA PRO A 37 -6.65 19.33 1.67
C PRO A 37 -7.37 18.95 0.37
N GLY A 38 -8.35 18.05 0.49
CA GLY A 38 -9.17 17.59 -0.64
C GLY A 38 -8.48 16.62 -1.61
N ALA A 39 -7.20 16.27 -1.37
CA ALA A 39 -6.52 15.26 -2.15
C ALA A 39 -6.94 13.85 -1.73
N ARG A 40 -7.13 12.97 -2.71
CA ARG A 40 -7.14 11.52 -2.50
C ARG A 40 -5.75 10.99 -2.79
N ILE A 41 -5.32 9.99 -2.02
CA ILE A 41 -3.98 9.41 -2.17
C ILE A 41 -4.15 7.90 -2.20
N VAL A 42 -3.70 7.27 -3.27
CA VAL A 42 -3.76 5.81 -3.45
C VAL A 42 -2.37 5.27 -3.78
N CYS A 43 -2.09 4.07 -3.30
CA CYS A 43 -0.82 3.37 -3.51
C CYS A 43 -1.09 1.87 -3.66
N PRO A 44 -1.39 1.39 -4.87
CA PRO A 44 -1.67 -0.01 -5.12
C PRO A 44 -0.43 -0.89 -4.97
N SER A 45 -0.65 -2.13 -4.55
CA SER A 45 0.38 -3.17 -4.39
C SER A 45 0.34 -4.22 -5.49
N PHE A 46 -0.78 -4.34 -6.23
CA PHE A 46 -1.02 -5.35 -7.26
C PHE A 46 -1.63 -4.72 -8.52
N ALA A 47 -1.43 -5.38 -9.66
CA ALA A 47 -1.84 -4.87 -10.96
C ALA A 47 -3.36 -4.72 -11.12
N ASP A 48 -4.16 -5.64 -10.55
CA ASP A 48 -5.62 -5.55 -10.55
C ASP A 48 -6.11 -4.32 -9.78
N ASP A 49 -5.57 -4.09 -8.59
CA ASP A 49 -5.91 -2.92 -7.79
C ASP A 49 -5.42 -1.61 -8.43
N ALA A 50 -4.25 -1.63 -9.08
CA ALA A 50 -3.75 -0.47 -9.82
C ALA A 50 -4.73 -0.08 -10.93
N ALA A 51 -5.17 -1.04 -11.74
CA ALA A 51 -6.14 -0.80 -12.80
C ALA A 51 -7.50 -0.35 -12.23
N GLY A 52 -7.98 -1.02 -11.17
CA GLY A 52 -9.25 -0.69 -10.53
C GLY A 52 -9.27 0.71 -9.91
N LEU A 53 -8.22 1.08 -9.19
CA LEU A 53 -8.07 2.43 -8.59
C LEU A 53 -7.91 3.51 -9.66
N LEU A 54 -7.19 3.22 -10.76
CA LEU A 54 -7.04 4.16 -11.86
C LEU A 54 -8.40 4.43 -12.53
N ARG A 55 -9.20 3.40 -12.83
CA ARG A 55 -10.55 3.55 -13.39
C ARG A 55 -11.44 4.39 -12.47
N THR A 56 -11.44 4.09 -11.16
CA THR A 56 -12.16 4.87 -10.16
C THR A 56 -11.72 6.33 -10.14
N SER A 57 -10.40 6.57 -10.22
CA SER A 57 -9.83 7.92 -10.25
C SER A 57 -10.28 8.69 -11.49
N MET A 58 -10.28 8.05 -12.66
CA MET A 58 -10.71 8.67 -13.93
C MET A 58 -12.21 9.00 -13.96
N ARG A 59 -13.03 8.19 -13.29
CA ARG A 59 -14.50 8.39 -13.22
C ARG A 59 -14.92 9.35 -12.10
N SER A 60 -14.02 9.64 -11.15
CA SER A 60 -14.28 10.51 -10.01
C SER A 60 -14.02 11.98 -10.33
N LYS A 61 -14.73 12.89 -9.65
CA LYS A 61 -14.38 14.31 -9.66
C LYS A 61 -13.34 14.62 -8.60
N GLY A 62 -12.47 15.58 -8.87
CA GLY A 62 -11.48 16.10 -7.94
C GLY A 62 -10.08 15.55 -8.17
N PHE A 63 -9.21 15.77 -7.20
CA PHE A 63 -7.77 15.52 -7.30
C PHE A 63 -7.40 14.18 -6.67
N THR A 64 -6.64 13.37 -7.38
CA THR A 64 -6.11 12.10 -6.88
C THR A 64 -4.60 12.03 -7.14
N LEU A 65 -3.83 11.80 -6.09
CA LEU A 65 -2.43 11.41 -6.16
C LEU A 65 -2.35 9.89 -6.27
N PHE A 66 -1.79 9.42 -7.36
CA PHE A 66 -1.60 8.00 -7.62
C PHE A 66 -0.13 7.67 -7.43
N LEU A 67 0.20 7.01 -6.32
CA LEU A 67 1.56 6.63 -5.99
C LEU A 67 1.86 5.26 -6.61
N GLU A 68 2.87 5.22 -7.45
CA GLU A 68 3.25 4.01 -8.17
C GLU A 68 4.61 3.52 -7.66
N PRO A 69 4.64 2.42 -6.86
CA PRO A 69 5.91 1.85 -6.42
C PRO A 69 6.69 1.30 -7.61
N LYS A 70 7.76 1.99 -8.00
CA LYS A 70 8.57 1.65 -9.19
C LYS A 70 9.13 0.22 -9.15
N ALA A 71 9.43 -0.29 -7.95
CA ALA A 71 9.91 -1.65 -7.76
C ALA A 71 8.90 -2.73 -8.22
N LEU A 72 7.61 -2.38 -8.28
CA LEU A 72 6.55 -3.33 -8.65
C LEU A 72 6.31 -3.43 -10.17
N TYR A 73 6.86 -2.54 -10.99
CA TYR A 73 6.59 -2.52 -12.44
C TYR A 73 6.98 -3.82 -13.16
N ASN A 74 8.06 -4.44 -12.71
CA ASN A 74 8.55 -5.70 -13.28
C ASN A 74 8.48 -6.86 -12.27
N SER A 75 7.71 -6.69 -11.17
CA SER A 75 7.55 -7.72 -10.15
C SER A 75 6.53 -8.77 -10.59
N VAL A 76 6.93 -10.02 -10.57
CA VAL A 76 6.04 -11.15 -10.80
C VAL A 76 5.03 -11.29 -9.67
N GLU A 77 5.44 -10.96 -8.45
CA GLU A 77 4.61 -11.01 -7.25
C GLU A 77 3.46 -9.99 -7.29
N ALA A 78 3.67 -8.86 -7.95
CA ALA A 78 2.65 -7.83 -8.13
C ALA A 78 1.72 -8.11 -9.32
N ALA A 79 2.04 -9.09 -10.16
CA ALA A 79 1.21 -9.45 -11.30
C ALA A 79 -0.14 -10.00 -10.84
N ALA A 80 -1.20 -9.58 -11.50
CA ALA A 80 -2.55 -10.07 -11.27
C ALA A 80 -3.36 -10.01 -12.56
N VAL A 81 -4.34 -10.91 -12.68
CA VAL A 81 -5.32 -10.82 -13.77
C VAL A 81 -6.20 -9.61 -13.49
N VAL A 82 -6.27 -8.71 -14.44
CA VAL A 82 -7.12 -7.51 -14.35
C VAL A 82 -8.47 -7.82 -14.98
N PRO A 83 -9.56 -7.95 -14.18
CA PRO A 83 -10.88 -8.17 -14.74
C PRO A 83 -11.33 -6.95 -15.56
N GLU A 84 -12.11 -7.21 -16.61
CA GLU A 84 -12.75 -6.16 -17.38
C GLU A 84 -13.69 -5.35 -16.47
N ASP A 85 -13.65 -4.02 -16.60
CA ASP A 85 -14.44 -3.07 -15.79
C ASP A 85 -14.29 -3.15 -14.27
N PHE A 86 -13.28 -3.87 -13.75
CA PHE A 86 -13.00 -3.93 -12.32
C PHE A 86 -12.64 -2.55 -11.78
N GLU A 87 -13.33 -2.13 -10.72
CA GLU A 87 -13.08 -0.89 -10.00
C GLU A 87 -12.81 -1.17 -8.52
N VAL A 88 -11.95 -0.36 -7.94
CA VAL A 88 -11.67 -0.37 -6.50
C VAL A 88 -12.14 0.97 -5.91
N PRO A 89 -13.11 0.97 -5.00
CA PRO A 89 -13.54 2.18 -4.32
C PRO A 89 -12.42 2.78 -3.47
N PHE A 90 -12.35 4.11 -3.42
CA PHE A 90 -11.46 4.78 -2.47
C PHE A 90 -11.82 4.45 -1.02
N GLY A 91 -10.82 4.36 -0.17
CA GLY A 91 -11.02 4.07 1.25
C GLY A 91 -11.47 2.64 1.54
N LYS A 92 -11.15 1.70 0.66
CA LYS A 92 -11.36 0.27 0.90
C LYS A 92 -10.04 -0.48 0.85
N ALA A 93 -9.66 -1.04 2.00
CA ALA A 93 -8.53 -1.93 2.15
C ALA A 93 -8.86 -3.33 1.61
N ARG A 94 -7.83 -4.16 1.46
CA ARG A 94 -7.98 -5.57 1.10
C ARG A 94 -7.17 -6.45 2.04
N ILE A 95 -7.84 -7.42 2.66
CA ILE A 95 -7.14 -8.46 3.41
C ILE A 95 -6.52 -9.40 2.38
N ARG A 96 -5.18 -9.39 2.32
CA ARG A 96 -4.40 -10.24 1.41
C ARG A 96 -4.16 -11.62 1.99
N ARG A 97 -4.14 -11.71 3.30
CA ARG A 97 -3.97 -12.93 4.06
C ARG A 97 -4.78 -12.83 5.33
N GLU A 98 -5.60 -13.82 5.60
CA GLU A 98 -6.32 -13.95 6.85
C GLU A 98 -5.40 -14.42 7.98
N GLY A 99 -5.66 -13.95 9.20
CA GLY A 99 -4.93 -14.34 10.39
C GLY A 99 -5.64 -13.98 11.68
N THR A 100 -5.13 -14.50 12.80
CA THR A 100 -5.74 -14.35 14.13
C THR A 100 -4.76 -13.88 15.22
N ASP A 101 -3.45 -13.89 14.94
CA ASP A 101 -2.44 -13.68 15.98
C ASP A 101 -1.78 -12.30 15.91
N LEU A 102 -1.76 -11.68 14.73
CA LEU A 102 -1.18 -10.37 14.47
C LEU A 102 -1.82 -9.77 13.23
N SER A 103 -2.15 -8.48 13.25
CA SER A 103 -2.51 -7.70 12.06
C SER A 103 -1.31 -6.89 11.59
N ILE A 104 -0.92 -7.05 10.33
CA ILE A 104 0.05 -6.19 9.66
C ILE A 104 -0.71 -5.25 8.73
N ILE A 105 -0.55 -3.94 8.95
CA ILE A 105 -1.13 -2.88 8.14
C ILE A 105 -0.03 -2.32 7.24
N THR A 106 -0.25 -2.38 5.94
CA THR A 106 0.79 -2.04 4.97
C THR A 106 0.22 -1.55 3.64
N TYR A 107 1.06 -1.07 2.73
CA TYR A 107 0.68 -0.65 1.38
C TYR A 107 1.89 -0.70 0.43
N GLY A 108 1.60 -0.67 -0.87
CA GLY A 108 2.62 -0.62 -1.91
C GLY A 108 3.59 -1.81 -1.85
N ASN A 109 4.87 -1.53 -2.03
CA ASN A 109 5.91 -2.56 -2.11
C ASN A 109 6.04 -3.40 -0.82
N THR A 110 5.85 -2.79 0.35
CA THR A 110 5.97 -3.50 1.64
C THR A 110 4.92 -4.58 1.83
N THR A 111 3.80 -4.54 1.09
CA THR A 111 2.77 -5.59 1.12
C THR A 111 3.36 -6.96 0.76
N HIS A 112 4.21 -7.03 -0.25
CA HIS A 112 4.84 -8.28 -0.68
C HIS A 112 5.82 -8.83 0.35
N PHE A 113 6.61 -7.96 0.99
CA PHE A 113 7.50 -8.38 2.09
C PHE A 113 6.71 -8.88 3.30
N CYS A 114 5.60 -8.22 3.62
CA CYS A 114 4.73 -8.64 4.72
C CYS A 114 4.06 -9.99 4.44
N LEU A 115 3.62 -10.26 3.22
CA LEU A 115 3.08 -11.55 2.82
C LEU A 115 4.12 -12.67 2.96
N ASN A 116 5.33 -12.46 2.46
CA ASN A 116 6.43 -13.42 2.58
C ASN A 116 6.83 -13.65 4.05
N ALA A 117 6.88 -12.59 4.85
CA ALA A 117 7.18 -12.70 6.28
C ALA A 117 6.08 -13.43 7.05
N ALA A 118 4.81 -13.18 6.72
CA ALA A 118 3.66 -13.86 7.33
C ALA A 118 3.67 -15.37 7.03
N GLU A 119 3.98 -15.76 5.79
CA GLU A 119 4.12 -17.16 5.41
C GLU A 119 5.26 -17.87 6.17
N ARG A 120 6.40 -17.20 6.32
CA ARG A 120 7.52 -17.72 7.09
C ARG A 120 7.18 -17.86 8.57
N LEU A 121 6.52 -16.87 9.17
CA LEU A 121 6.11 -16.92 10.58
C LEU A 121 5.14 -18.07 10.84
N GLU A 122 4.23 -18.36 9.92
CA GLU A 122 3.35 -19.50 10.06
C GLU A 122 4.13 -20.83 10.00
N LYS A 123 5.05 -20.97 9.05
CA LYS A 123 5.88 -22.19 8.92
C LYS A 123 6.83 -22.40 10.10
N GLU A 124 7.46 -21.33 10.60
CA GLU A 124 8.50 -21.41 11.62
C GLU A 124 7.97 -21.37 13.07
N LYS A 125 6.85 -20.68 13.30
CA LYS A 125 6.30 -20.39 14.63
C LYS A 125 4.83 -20.76 14.81
N GLY A 126 4.14 -21.14 13.74
CA GLY A 126 2.69 -21.42 13.77
C GLY A 126 1.81 -20.17 13.89
N TRP A 127 2.36 -18.97 13.72
CA TRP A 127 1.61 -17.72 13.84
C TRP A 127 0.77 -17.46 12.59
N LYS A 128 -0.52 -17.21 12.79
CA LYS A 128 -1.45 -16.82 11.74
C LYS A 128 -1.54 -15.31 11.65
N VAL A 129 -0.72 -14.74 10.77
CA VAL A 129 -0.61 -13.29 10.58
C VAL A 129 -1.60 -12.84 9.52
N GLU A 130 -2.42 -11.85 9.85
CA GLU A 130 -3.27 -11.14 8.90
C GLU A 130 -2.49 -10.02 8.23
N VAL A 131 -2.60 -9.90 6.91
CA VAL A 131 -1.95 -8.83 6.14
C VAL A 131 -3.01 -8.00 5.45
N ILE A 132 -3.08 -6.72 5.80
CA ILE A 132 -4.02 -5.73 5.27
C ILE A 132 -3.27 -4.80 4.35
N ASP A 133 -3.62 -4.82 3.07
CA ASP A 133 -3.18 -3.86 2.07
C ASP A 133 -4.19 -2.71 2.02
N ILE A 134 -3.81 -1.55 2.55
CA ILE A 134 -4.74 -0.42 2.67
C ILE A 134 -5.05 0.25 1.33
N ARG A 135 -4.20 0.14 0.31
CA ARG A 135 -4.37 0.64 -1.07
C ARG A 135 -4.72 2.13 -1.19
N SER A 136 -5.55 2.64 -0.29
CA SER A 136 -5.98 4.04 -0.20
C SER A 136 -5.45 4.64 1.08
N LEU A 137 -4.54 5.62 0.98
CA LEU A 137 -4.01 6.32 2.14
C LEU A 137 -4.99 7.42 2.59
N VAL A 138 -5.58 8.12 1.61
CA VAL A 138 -6.61 9.12 1.86
C VAL A 138 -7.74 8.93 0.82
N PRO A 139 -8.96 8.59 1.24
CA PRO A 139 -9.38 8.26 2.59
C PRO A 139 -8.83 6.90 3.06
N LEU A 140 -8.64 6.76 4.37
CA LEU A 140 -8.17 5.51 5.00
C LEU A 140 -9.36 4.64 5.41
N ASP A 141 -9.27 3.33 5.14
CA ASP A 141 -10.24 2.33 5.61
C ASP A 141 -9.99 1.97 7.09
N LYS A 142 -10.44 2.85 7.98
CA LYS A 142 -10.31 2.63 9.43
C LYS A 142 -11.11 1.44 9.92
N GLU A 143 -12.25 1.17 9.29
CA GLU A 143 -13.15 0.08 9.67
C GLU A 143 -12.44 -1.27 9.56
N THR A 144 -11.92 -1.60 8.38
CA THR A 144 -11.19 -2.84 8.13
C THR A 144 -9.98 -2.98 9.08
N ILE A 145 -9.23 -1.90 9.31
CA ILE A 145 -8.09 -1.91 10.23
C ILE A 145 -8.54 -2.22 11.66
N PHE A 146 -9.56 -1.53 12.16
CA PHE A 146 -10.02 -1.72 13.54
C PHE A 146 -10.65 -3.10 13.77
N GLU A 147 -11.41 -3.62 12.81
CA GLU A 147 -11.96 -4.97 12.87
C GLU A 147 -10.85 -6.03 12.96
N SER A 148 -9.83 -5.90 12.14
CA SER A 148 -8.68 -6.79 12.15
C SER A 148 -7.93 -6.72 13.49
N VAL A 149 -7.63 -5.52 13.97
CA VAL A 149 -6.89 -5.34 15.23
C VAL A 149 -7.70 -5.84 16.44
N LYS A 150 -9.02 -5.67 16.44
CA LYS A 150 -9.89 -6.26 17.47
C LYS A 150 -9.80 -7.78 17.45
N LYS A 151 -9.76 -8.40 16.28
CA LYS A 151 -9.66 -9.84 16.11
C LYS A 151 -8.32 -10.40 16.60
N THR A 152 -7.21 -9.77 16.23
CA THR A 152 -5.85 -10.26 16.49
C THR A 152 -5.26 -9.75 17.80
N ASN A 153 -5.79 -8.65 18.34
CA ASN A 153 -5.32 -7.94 19.54
C ASN A 153 -3.84 -7.47 19.48
N LYS A 154 -3.24 -7.44 18.28
CA LYS A 154 -1.89 -6.97 18.02
C LYS A 154 -1.82 -6.31 16.64
N ALA A 155 -1.13 -5.19 16.55
CA ALA A 155 -0.94 -4.47 15.29
C ALA A 155 0.52 -4.16 15.03
N LEU A 156 0.93 -4.29 13.77
CA LEU A 156 2.22 -3.85 13.26
C LEU A 156 1.97 -3.01 12.00
N VAL A 157 2.44 -1.78 11.99
CA VAL A 157 2.39 -0.91 10.81
C VAL A 157 3.72 -1.00 10.09
N VAL A 158 3.69 -1.33 8.79
CA VAL A 158 4.88 -1.51 7.95
C VAL A 158 4.77 -0.69 6.69
N HIS A 159 5.69 0.22 6.48
CA HIS A 159 5.77 1.07 5.29
C HIS A 159 7.21 1.55 5.04
N GLU A 160 7.46 2.13 3.88
CA GLU A 160 8.78 2.64 3.49
C GLU A 160 8.98 4.13 3.80
N ASP A 161 7.92 4.82 4.24
CA ASP A 161 8.01 6.23 4.62
C ASP A 161 8.78 6.40 5.94
N LYS A 162 9.09 7.63 6.29
CA LYS A 162 9.89 7.97 7.47
C LYS A 162 9.22 7.53 8.76
N VAL A 163 9.99 7.10 9.75
CA VAL A 163 9.48 6.77 11.09
C VAL A 163 8.89 8.02 11.76
N PHE A 164 9.55 9.17 11.57
CA PHE A 164 9.06 10.45 12.08
C PHE A 164 8.22 11.17 11.02
N SER A 165 6.98 11.47 11.35
CA SER A 165 6.02 12.16 10.46
C SER A 165 5.74 11.43 9.12
N GLY A 166 6.05 10.14 9.01
CA GLY A 166 5.60 9.32 7.90
C GLY A 166 4.14 8.92 8.07
N PHE A 167 3.58 8.32 7.02
CA PHE A 167 2.15 7.99 7.01
C PHE A 167 1.71 7.05 8.15
N GLY A 168 2.58 6.17 8.60
CA GLY A 168 2.28 5.20 9.66
C GLY A 168 2.57 5.69 11.09
N ALA A 169 2.99 6.95 11.25
CA ALA A 169 3.35 7.52 12.55
C ALA A 169 2.13 7.91 13.42
#